data_f606cfd024e7394e2af3a60c1bc32df1
#
_entry.id   f606cfd024e7394e2af3a60c1bc32df1
#
_cell.length_a   1.000
_cell.length_b   1.000
_cell.length_c   1.000
_cell.angle_alpha   90.00
_cell.angle_beta   90.00
_cell.angle_gamma   90.00
#
_symmetry.space_group_name_H-M   'P 1'
#
loop_
_entity.id
_entity.type
_entity.pdbx_description
1 polymer ?
#
loop_
_entity_poly.entity_id
_entity_poly.type
_entity_poly.pdbx_seq_one_letter_code
_entity_poly.pdbx_strand_id
1 'polypeptide(L)'
;MARRNSQVRGSTREKLAEAADADWQRRVVGRSLRTAAERSVDRGMNLIRAAAAVLERAEGEDITVQEVADEAGQSLRTLYQYFESKDDLLLAVFEEAMRTYAVLIEESISQLDDPLERLAGAMVAAVRMPEVSGRGFDRGLVRLRLRLSQTRPDLVARAQDALTSLVRGLVEAAAVGGRIQADDREAATFMILSLNAAVITAETVGNDAGVHRPDTVGLTSFCLRGLGADLEDTWYESIDARLRFPKPRPGAGRPLVKSRG
;
A
#
# COMPACT_ATOMS: atom_id res chain seq x y z
N MET A 1 -42.79 -40.62 45.51
CA MET A 1 -41.47 -40.30 44.83
C MET A 1 -41.58 -39.86 43.38
N ALA A 2 -42.75 -39.77 42.75
CA ALA A 2 -42.87 -39.46 41.31
C ALA A 2 -42.94 -37.95 40.92
N ARG A 3 -43.25 -37.05 41.88
CA ARG A 3 -43.40 -35.59 41.57
C ARG A 3 -42.10 -34.79 41.51
N ARG A 4 -40.99 -35.28 42.06
CA ARG A 4 -39.68 -34.56 42.10
C ARG A 4 -38.90 -34.71 40.76
N ASN A 5 -39.20 -35.74 39.94
CA ASN A 5 -38.48 -36.03 38.69
C ASN A 5 -39.03 -35.29 37.49
N SER A 6 -40.27 -34.76 37.54
CA SER A 6 -40.86 -33.99 36.43
C SER A 6 -40.39 -32.51 36.40
N GLN A 7 -40.15 -31.91 37.58
CA GLN A 7 -39.67 -30.50 37.69
C GLN A 7 -38.22 -30.33 37.23
N VAL A 8 -37.36 -31.35 37.49
CA VAL A 8 -35.95 -31.31 37.05
C VAL A 8 -35.82 -31.42 35.54
N ARG A 9 -36.68 -32.23 34.89
CA ARG A 9 -36.69 -32.41 33.45
C ARG A 9 -37.24 -31.21 32.67
N GLY A 10 -38.18 -30.43 33.26
CA GLY A 10 -38.66 -29.15 32.69
C GLY A 10 -37.59 -28.09 32.69
N SER A 11 -36.91 -27.88 33.84
CA SER A 11 -35.84 -26.88 33.97
C SER A 11 -34.65 -27.17 33.07
N THR A 12 -34.27 -28.41 32.83
CA THR A 12 -33.16 -28.76 31.95
C THR A 12 -33.51 -28.55 30.47
N ARG A 13 -34.75 -28.83 30.08
CA ARG A 13 -35.24 -28.62 28.71
C ARG A 13 -35.39 -27.12 28.39
N GLU A 14 -35.86 -26.34 29.34
CA GLU A 14 -35.91 -24.87 29.20
C GLU A 14 -34.53 -24.23 29.08
N LYS A 15 -33.57 -24.65 29.93
CA LYS A 15 -32.17 -24.18 29.85
C LYS A 15 -31.48 -24.60 28.56
N LEU A 16 -31.78 -25.77 28.03
CA LEU A 16 -31.27 -26.22 26.72
C LEU A 16 -31.91 -25.46 25.55
N ALA A 17 -33.19 -25.12 25.66
CA ALA A 17 -33.88 -24.29 24.68
C ALA A 17 -33.37 -22.83 24.70
N GLU A 18 -33.18 -22.24 25.88
CA GLU A 18 -32.56 -20.92 26.04
C GLU A 18 -31.12 -20.89 25.54
N ALA A 19 -30.31 -21.91 25.82
CA ALA A 19 -28.94 -22.03 25.34
C ALA A 19 -28.87 -22.18 23.81
N ALA A 20 -29.80 -22.94 23.22
CA ALA A 20 -29.92 -23.12 21.77
C ALA A 20 -30.39 -21.81 21.08
N ASP A 21 -31.35 -21.10 21.70
CA ASP A 21 -31.86 -19.84 21.21
C ASP A 21 -30.74 -18.77 21.23
N ALA A 22 -29.95 -18.70 22.31
CA ALA A 22 -28.79 -17.81 22.40
C ALA A 22 -27.67 -18.11 21.39
N ASP A 23 -27.54 -19.37 20.94
CA ASP A 23 -26.50 -19.77 19.99
C ASP A 23 -26.88 -19.41 18.55
N TRP A 24 -28.12 -19.65 18.13
CA TRP A 24 -28.58 -19.23 16.81
C TRP A 24 -28.60 -17.67 16.68
N GLN A 25 -29.03 -16.98 17.72
CA GLN A 25 -28.98 -15.50 17.76
C GLN A 25 -27.55 -15.00 17.55
N ARG A 26 -26.58 -15.54 18.29
CA ARG A 26 -25.15 -15.22 18.10
C ARG A 26 -24.68 -15.49 16.69
N ARG A 27 -25.07 -16.60 16.06
CA ARG A 27 -24.73 -16.92 14.69
C ARG A 27 -25.37 -15.97 13.69
N VAL A 28 -26.62 -15.60 13.85
CA VAL A 28 -27.35 -14.68 12.97
C VAL A 28 -26.80 -13.27 13.10
N VAL A 29 -26.62 -12.77 14.35
CA VAL A 29 -26.04 -11.45 14.61
C VAL A 29 -24.59 -11.40 14.10
N GLY A 30 -23.79 -12.42 14.38
CA GLY A 30 -22.41 -12.48 13.91
C GLY A 30 -22.29 -12.52 12.38
N ARG A 31 -23.22 -13.18 11.66
CA ARG A 31 -23.29 -13.14 10.20
C ARG A 31 -23.71 -11.75 9.69
N SER A 32 -24.75 -11.19 10.29
CA SER A 32 -25.24 -9.86 9.93
C SER A 32 -24.19 -8.78 10.15
N LEU A 33 -23.47 -8.82 11.27
CA LEU A 33 -22.37 -7.89 11.56
C LEU A 33 -21.21 -8.04 10.57
N ARG A 34 -20.83 -9.26 10.22
CA ARG A 34 -19.79 -9.48 9.18
C ARG A 34 -20.21 -8.91 7.83
N THR A 35 -21.42 -9.22 7.36
CA THR A 35 -21.92 -8.69 6.09
C THR A 35 -22.05 -7.17 6.12
N ALA A 36 -22.42 -6.57 7.24
CA ALA A 36 -22.47 -5.12 7.40
C ALA A 36 -21.06 -4.50 7.39
N ALA A 37 -20.09 -5.14 8.05
CA ALA A 37 -18.69 -4.71 8.05
C ALA A 37 -18.07 -4.81 6.65
N GLU A 38 -18.29 -5.92 5.94
CA GLU A 38 -17.83 -6.11 4.55
C GLU A 38 -18.36 -5.01 3.64
N ARG A 39 -19.67 -4.73 3.67
CA ARG A 39 -20.29 -3.65 2.88
C ARG A 39 -19.76 -2.27 3.27
N SER A 40 -19.43 -2.06 4.53
CA SER A 40 -18.85 -0.81 5.00
C SER A 40 -17.43 -0.63 4.44
N VAL A 41 -16.60 -1.68 4.48
CA VAL A 41 -15.27 -1.66 3.87
C VAL A 41 -15.35 -1.40 2.38
N ASP A 42 -16.25 -2.09 1.66
CA ASP A 42 -16.43 -1.90 0.20
C ASP A 42 -16.80 -0.45 -0.15
N ARG A 43 -17.66 0.19 0.63
CA ARG A 43 -18.02 1.60 0.43
C ARG A 43 -16.84 2.54 0.70
N GLY A 44 -16.10 2.32 1.78
CA GLY A 44 -14.87 3.05 2.07
C GLY A 44 -13.86 2.92 0.94
N MET A 45 -13.64 1.69 0.45
CA MET A 45 -12.77 1.42 -0.68
C MET A 45 -13.25 2.07 -1.99
N ASN A 46 -14.56 2.18 -2.21
CA ASN A 46 -15.09 2.91 -3.37
C ASN A 46 -14.75 4.41 -3.30
N LEU A 47 -14.83 5.02 -2.12
CA LEU A 47 -14.42 6.42 -1.92
C LEU A 47 -12.92 6.61 -2.13
N ILE A 48 -12.08 5.69 -1.66
CA ILE A 48 -10.62 5.71 -1.88
C ILE A 48 -10.30 5.61 -3.38
N ARG A 49 -10.98 4.71 -4.12
CA ARG A 49 -10.80 4.57 -5.57
C ARG A 49 -11.24 5.82 -6.32
N ALA A 50 -12.37 6.40 -5.94
CA ALA A 50 -12.85 7.64 -6.52
C ALA A 50 -11.86 8.79 -6.28
N ALA A 51 -11.33 8.93 -5.06
CA ALA A 51 -10.33 9.93 -4.74
C ALA A 51 -9.04 9.73 -5.54
N ALA A 52 -8.59 8.49 -5.73
CA ALA A 52 -7.44 8.17 -6.58
C ALA A 52 -7.67 8.57 -8.04
N ALA A 53 -8.87 8.31 -8.60
CA ALA A 53 -9.23 8.69 -9.96
C ALA A 53 -9.30 10.23 -10.14
N VAL A 54 -9.81 10.94 -9.13
CA VAL A 54 -9.85 12.41 -9.14
C VAL A 54 -8.42 12.98 -9.06
N LEU A 55 -7.55 12.43 -8.19
CA LEU A 55 -6.13 12.82 -8.09
C LEU A 55 -5.37 12.64 -9.41
N GLU A 56 -5.64 11.54 -10.11
CA GLU A 56 -5.03 11.28 -11.42
C GLU A 56 -5.40 12.35 -12.44
N ARG A 57 -6.69 12.69 -12.54
CA ARG A 57 -7.18 13.72 -13.47
C ARG A 57 -6.73 15.13 -13.10
N ALA A 58 -6.60 15.41 -11.81
CA ALA A 58 -6.11 16.69 -11.30
C ALA A 58 -4.60 16.90 -11.52
N GLU A 59 -3.86 15.88 -11.98
CA GLU A 59 -2.42 15.94 -12.24
C GLU A 59 -1.60 16.54 -11.08
N GLY A 60 -2.07 16.34 -9.86
CA GLY A 60 -1.45 16.84 -8.63
C GLY A 60 -1.95 18.22 -8.19
N GLU A 61 -2.97 18.79 -8.81
CA GLU A 61 -3.70 19.93 -8.26
C GLU A 61 -4.55 19.50 -7.05
N ASP A 62 -5.05 20.49 -6.31
CA ASP A 62 -5.86 20.19 -5.14
C ASP A 62 -7.25 19.73 -5.56
N ILE A 63 -7.74 18.65 -4.94
CA ILE A 63 -9.06 18.08 -5.21
C ILE A 63 -10.05 18.43 -4.10
N THR A 64 -11.32 18.39 -4.38
CA THR A 64 -12.37 18.63 -3.40
C THR A 64 -13.08 17.34 -2.98
N VAL A 65 -13.63 17.32 -1.77
CA VAL A 65 -14.45 16.18 -1.30
C VAL A 65 -15.74 16.03 -2.11
N GLN A 66 -16.23 17.12 -2.72
CA GLN A 66 -17.39 17.08 -3.60
C GLN A 66 -17.08 16.29 -4.88
N GLU A 67 -15.96 16.58 -5.54
CA GLU A 67 -15.53 15.82 -6.72
C GLU A 67 -15.39 14.34 -6.44
N VAL A 68 -14.84 13.99 -5.25
CA VAL A 68 -14.73 12.58 -4.85
C VAL A 68 -16.09 11.94 -4.60
N ALA A 69 -17.00 12.64 -3.93
CA ALA A 69 -18.35 12.13 -3.67
C ALA A 69 -19.12 11.89 -4.98
N ASP A 70 -19.03 12.83 -5.92
CA ASP A 70 -19.65 12.74 -7.24
C ASP A 70 -19.08 11.58 -8.06
N GLU A 71 -17.75 11.43 -8.09
CA GLU A 71 -17.05 10.31 -8.73
C GLU A 71 -17.45 8.96 -8.14
N ALA A 72 -17.60 8.89 -6.81
CA ALA A 72 -17.99 7.67 -6.09
C ALA A 72 -19.49 7.35 -6.23
N GLY A 73 -20.29 8.26 -6.77
CA GLY A 73 -21.76 8.16 -6.78
C GLY A 73 -22.35 8.15 -5.37
N GLN A 74 -21.74 8.88 -4.43
CA GLN A 74 -22.13 8.93 -3.02
C GLN A 74 -22.38 10.36 -2.56
N SER A 75 -23.17 10.54 -1.48
CA SER A 75 -23.37 11.85 -0.90
C SER A 75 -22.17 12.29 -0.05
N LEU A 76 -21.95 13.61 0.09
CA LEU A 76 -20.98 14.16 1.05
C LEU A 76 -21.22 13.65 2.47
N ARG A 77 -22.49 13.50 2.88
CA ARG A 77 -22.86 12.93 4.18
C ARG A 77 -22.30 11.51 4.33
N THR A 78 -22.39 10.70 3.27
CA THR A 78 -21.84 9.34 3.29
C THR A 78 -20.31 9.39 3.39
N LEU A 79 -19.65 10.26 2.63
CA LEU A 79 -18.20 10.41 2.70
C LEU A 79 -17.73 10.75 4.12
N TYR A 80 -18.37 11.71 4.78
CA TYR A 80 -18.03 12.11 6.16
C TYR A 80 -18.42 11.07 7.23
N GLN A 81 -19.17 10.03 6.89
CA GLN A 81 -19.36 8.86 7.78
C GLN A 81 -18.13 7.94 7.80
N TYR A 82 -17.29 7.98 6.77
CA TYR A 82 -16.09 7.13 6.64
C TYR A 82 -14.79 7.86 6.95
N PHE A 83 -14.72 9.16 6.61
CA PHE A 83 -13.54 9.99 6.76
C PHE A 83 -13.91 11.30 7.44
N GLU A 84 -13.25 11.60 8.56
CA GLU A 84 -13.55 12.80 9.36
C GLU A 84 -13.17 14.09 8.63
N SER A 85 -12.20 14.00 7.71
CA SER A 85 -11.70 15.13 6.94
C SER A 85 -11.22 14.71 5.54
N LYS A 86 -10.98 15.70 4.68
CA LYS A 86 -10.31 15.50 3.38
C LYS A 86 -8.93 14.87 3.58
N ASP A 87 -8.19 15.30 4.59
CA ASP A 87 -6.84 14.78 4.84
C ASP A 87 -6.86 13.33 5.30
N ASP A 88 -7.87 12.88 6.05
CA ASP A 88 -8.02 11.47 6.43
C ASP A 88 -8.34 10.60 5.20
N LEU A 89 -9.21 11.07 4.30
CA LEU A 89 -9.47 10.38 3.04
C LEU A 89 -8.19 10.27 2.21
N LEU A 90 -7.46 11.37 2.05
CA LEU A 90 -6.23 11.39 1.25
C LEU A 90 -5.12 10.56 1.87
N LEU A 91 -5.03 10.53 3.20
CA LEU A 91 -4.12 9.63 3.91
C LEU A 91 -4.45 8.16 3.63
N ALA A 92 -5.73 7.80 3.64
CA ALA A 92 -6.16 6.44 3.28
C ALA A 92 -5.86 6.09 1.82
N VAL A 93 -5.96 7.05 0.89
CA VAL A 93 -5.52 6.87 -0.51
C VAL A 93 -4.01 6.61 -0.57
N PHE A 94 -3.23 7.38 0.18
CA PHE A 94 -1.78 7.20 0.23
C PHE A 94 -1.37 5.85 0.83
N GLU A 95 -2.00 5.44 1.94
CA GLU A 95 -1.78 4.14 2.57
C GLU A 95 -2.07 2.98 1.61
N GLU A 96 -3.23 3.02 0.94
CA GLU A 96 -3.62 2.00 -0.02
C GLU A 96 -2.69 1.95 -1.25
N ALA A 97 -2.21 3.11 -1.70
CA ALA A 97 -1.21 3.19 -2.78
C ALA A 97 0.11 2.53 -2.34
N MET A 98 0.64 2.85 -1.15
CA MET A 98 1.89 2.27 -0.64
C MET A 98 1.77 0.76 -0.46
N ARG A 99 0.63 0.28 0.03
CA ARG A 99 0.35 -1.16 0.15
C ARG A 99 0.32 -1.84 -1.23
N THR A 100 -0.33 -1.22 -2.19
CA THR A 100 -0.41 -1.73 -3.57
C THR A 100 0.97 -1.73 -4.24
N TYR A 101 1.77 -0.69 -4.05
CA TYR A 101 3.14 -0.63 -4.59
C TYR A 101 4.02 -1.73 -4.01
N ALA A 102 3.94 -1.99 -2.70
CA ALA A 102 4.69 -3.09 -2.09
C ALA A 102 4.33 -4.44 -2.73
N VAL A 103 3.04 -4.70 -2.99
CA VAL A 103 2.60 -5.93 -3.67
C VAL A 103 3.10 -5.99 -5.11
N LEU A 104 2.99 -4.91 -5.88
CA LEU A 104 3.43 -4.87 -7.28
C LEU A 104 4.95 -5.01 -7.42
N ILE A 105 5.71 -4.41 -6.50
CA ILE A 105 7.17 -4.56 -6.46
C ILE A 105 7.53 -6.03 -6.16
N GLU A 106 6.92 -6.63 -5.14
CA GLU A 106 7.14 -8.04 -4.80
C GLU A 106 6.78 -8.98 -5.97
N GLU A 107 5.64 -8.75 -6.63
CA GLU A 107 5.25 -9.48 -7.84
C GLU A 107 6.30 -9.32 -8.96
N SER A 108 6.85 -8.10 -9.14
CA SER A 108 7.83 -7.80 -10.20
C SER A 108 9.15 -8.51 -10.03
N ILE A 109 9.56 -8.79 -8.79
CA ILE A 109 10.82 -9.46 -8.44
C ILE A 109 10.65 -10.93 -8.08
N SER A 110 9.44 -11.49 -8.19
CA SER A 110 9.10 -12.84 -7.70
C SER A 110 9.89 -13.97 -8.40
N GLN A 111 10.41 -13.73 -9.61
CA GLN A 111 11.22 -14.68 -10.36
C GLN A 111 12.73 -14.56 -10.09
N LEU A 112 13.15 -13.61 -9.25
CA LEU A 112 14.55 -13.43 -8.86
C LEU A 112 14.81 -14.23 -7.58
N ASP A 113 15.80 -15.11 -7.59
CA ASP A 113 16.13 -15.98 -6.45
C ASP A 113 17.24 -15.39 -5.57
N ASP A 114 18.23 -14.71 -6.18
CA ASP A 114 19.34 -14.10 -5.44
C ASP A 114 18.86 -12.88 -4.63
N PRO A 115 19.16 -12.82 -3.31
CA PRO A 115 18.70 -11.72 -2.45
C PRO A 115 19.16 -10.34 -2.92
N LEU A 116 20.36 -10.21 -3.51
CA LEU A 116 20.86 -8.94 -4.02
C LEU A 116 20.13 -8.52 -5.29
N GLU A 117 19.85 -9.49 -6.19
CA GLU A 117 19.02 -9.23 -7.38
C GLU A 117 17.60 -8.77 -7.01
N ARG A 118 17.01 -9.39 -5.96
CA ARG A 118 15.70 -8.98 -5.45
C ARG A 118 15.72 -7.56 -4.90
N LEU A 119 16.75 -7.21 -4.12
CA LEU A 119 16.90 -5.85 -3.60
C LEU A 119 17.10 -4.83 -4.72
N ALA A 120 18.00 -5.10 -5.67
CA ALA A 120 18.21 -4.25 -6.84
C ALA A 120 16.92 -4.10 -7.67
N GLY A 121 16.25 -5.22 -7.94
CA GLY A 121 15.00 -5.25 -8.69
C GLY A 121 13.90 -4.44 -8.02
N ALA A 122 13.79 -4.50 -6.69
CA ALA A 122 12.82 -3.70 -5.94
C ALA A 122 13.09 -2.19 -6.05
N MET A 123 14.35 -1.77 -6.04
CA MET A 123 14.73 -0.36 -6.24
C MET A 123 14.38 0.12 -7.65
N VAL A 124 14.70 -0.67 -8.67
CA VAL A 124 14.34 -0.39 -10.07
C VAL A 124 12.81 -0.32 -10.22
N ALA A 125 12.08 -1.31 -9.68
CA ALA A 125 10.63 -1.36 -9.74
C ALA A 125 9.98 -0.15 -9.07
N ALA A 126 10.49 0.29 -7.93
CA ALA A 126 9.96 1.46 -7.21
C ALA A 126 10.06 2.75 -8.04
N VAL A 127 11.19 2.98 -8.70
CA VAL A 127 11.38 4.17 -9.57
C VAL A 127 10.47 4.10 -10.81
N ARG A 128 10.18 2.91 -11.33
CA ARG A 128 9.32 2.71 -12.49
C ARG A 128 7.82 2.64 -12.19
N MET A 129 7.41 2.70 -10.90
CA MET A 129 5.97 2.68 -10.54
C MET A 129 5.13 3.71 -11.30
N PRO A 130 5.57 4.96 -11.55
CA PRO A 130 4.80 5.93 -12.34
C PRO A 130 4.41 5.48 -13.77
N GLU A 131 5.15 4.52 -14.34
CA GLU A 131 4.80 3.94 -15.65
C GLU A 131 3.58 3.00 -15.56
N VAL A 132 3.31 2.45 -14.36
CA VAL A 132 2.24 1.49 -14.09
C VAL A 132 1.00 2.17 -13.51
N SER A 133 1.21 3.11 -12.56
CA SER A 133 0.16 3.80 -11.82
C SER A 133 -0.48 4.96 -12.56
N GLY A 134 0.27 5.62 -13.43
CA GLY A 134 -0.12 6.85 -14.09
C GLY A 134 0.60 8.07 -13.48
N ARG A 135 1.21 8.88 -14.33
CA ARG A 135 2.03 10.04 -13.89
C ARG A 135 1.24 11.08 -13.13
N GLY A 136 -0.04 11.29 -13.46
CA GLY A 136 -0.92 12.23 -12.75
C GLY A 136 -1.16 11.79 -11.32
N PHE A 137 -1.46 10.51 -11.12
CA PHE A 137 -1.67 9.92 -9.80
C PHE A 137 -0.42 10.03 -8.92
N ASP A 138 0.75 9.64 -9.43
CA ASP A 138 2.01 9.71 -8.67
C ASP A 138 2.39 11.15 -8.32
N ARG A 139 2.14 12.11 -9.23
CA ARG A 139 2.33 13.54 -8.92
C ARG A 139 1.46 13.98 -7.76
N GLY A 140 0.20 13.53 -7.74
CA GLY A 140 -0.72 13.74 -6.63
C GLY A 140 -0.22 13.13 -5.33
N LEU A 141 0.25 11.88 -5.36
CA LEU A 141 0.80 11.18 -4.19
C LEU A 141 2.06 11.84 -3.64
N VAL A 142 3.00 12.27 -4.50
CA VAL A 142 4.22 12.97 -4.07
C VAL A 142 3.88 14.28 -3.38
N ARG A 143 3.00 15.10 -3.98
CA ARG A 143 2.56 16.37 -3.37
C ARG A 143 1.82 16.14 -2.05
N LEU A 144 0.95 15.14 -2.01
CA LEU A 144 0.23 14.74 -0.80
C LEU A 144 1.19 14.33 0.31
N ARG A 145 2.17 13.47 0.00
CA ARG A 145 3.21 13.07 0.95
C ARG A 145 3.97 14.27 1.51
N LEU A 146 4.41 15.18 0.65
CA LEU A 146 5.14 16.39 1.08
C LEU A 146 4.28 17.25 2.03
N ARG A 147 3.01 17.48 1.69
CA ARG A 147 2.08 18.24 2.53
C ARG A 147 1.82 17.57 3.88
N LEU A 148 1.49 16.27 3.88
CA LEU A 148 1.19 15.53 5.10
C LEU A 148 2.43 15.31 5.97
N SER A 149 3.63 15.23 5.40
CA SER A 149 4.87 15.12 6.17
C SER A 149 5.15 16.34 7.04
N GLN A 150 4.60 17.50 6.69
CA GLN A 150 4.73 18.73 7.50
C GLN A 150 3.72 18.80 8.64
N THR A 151 2.52 18.21 8.46
CA THR A 151 1.40 18.33 9.41
C THR A 151 1.15 17.06 10.23
N ARG A 152 1.36 15.89 9.63
CA ARG A 152 1.05 14.58 10.20
C ARG A 152 2.16 13.55 9.90
N PRO A 153 3.43 13.80 10.27
CA PRO A 153 4.56 12.93 9.89
C PRO A 153 4.44 11.50 10.41
N ASP A 154 3.87 11.31 11.60
CA ASP A 154 3.62 10.00 12.22
C ASP A 154 2.62 9.14 11.41
N LEU A 155 1.62 9.77 10.81
CA LEU A 155 0.64 9.06 9.98
C LEU A 155 1.21 8.70 8.62
N VAL A 156 2.03 9.59 8.03
CA VAL A 156 2.74 9.29 6.77
C VAL A 156 3.69 8.12 6.97
N ALA A 157 4.45 8.09 8.08
CA ALA A 157 5.33 6.98 8.41
C ALA A 157 4.55 5.65 8.48
N ARG A 158 3.42 5.62 9.18
CA ARG A 158 2.54 4.42 9.26
C ARG A 158 1.97 4.02 7.91
N ALA A 159 1.54 4.98 7.12
CA ALA A 159 1.01 4.70 5.78
C ALA A 159 2.05 4.07 4.83
N GLN A 160 3.35 4.32 5.08
CA GLN A 160 4.47 3.74 4.33
C GLN A 160 4.94 2.38 4.86
N ASP A 161 4.39 1.88 5.97
CA ASP A 161 4.87 0.65 6.65
C ASP A 161 4.96 -0.57 5.73
N ALA A 162 4.02 -0.75 4.81
CA ALA A 162 4.02 -1.88 3.89
C ALA A 162 5.26 -1.87 2.98
N LEU A 163 5.58 -0.71 2.42
CA LEU A 163 6.74 -0.54 1.55
C LEU A 163 8.05 -0.60 2.34
N THR A 164 8.08 0.04 3.51
CA THR A 164 9.23 0.01 4.42
C THR A 164 9.55 -1.41 4.88
N SER A 165 8.52 -2.20 5.23
CA SER A 165 8.68 -3.59 5.65
C SER A 165 9.20 -4.49 4.52
N LEU A 166 8.74 -4.27 3.28
CA LEU A 166 9.26 -4.97 2.11
C LEU A 166 10.75 -4.69 1.93
N VAL A 167 11.16 -3.43 1.88
CA VAL A 167 12.56 -3.05 1.65
C VAL A 167 13.45 -3.54 2.81
N ARG A 168 13.00 -3.41 4.06
CA ARG A 168 13.70 -3.94 5.24
C ARG A 168 13.94 -5.45 5.11
N GLY A 169 12.93 -6.22 4.71
CA GLY A 169 13.06 -7.66 4.50
C GLY A 169 14.07 -8.02 3.40
N LEU A 170 14.11 -7.24 2.32
CA LEU A 170 15.08 -7.45 1.23
C LEU A 170 16.50 -7.09 1.65
N VAL A 171 16.70 -5.99 2.39
CA VAL A 171 18.01 -5.61 2.97
C VAL A 171 18.50 -6.71 3.93
N GLU A 172 17.63 -7.20 4.82
CA GLU A 172 17.93 -8.29 5.73
C GLU A 172 18.37 -9.56 4.98
N ALA A 173 17.62 -9.97 3.97
CA ALA A 173 17.94 -11.16 3.18
C ALA A 173 19.28 -11.01 2.44
N ALA A 174 19.57 -9.85 1.87
CA ALA A 174 20.83 -9.59 1.18
C ALA A 174 22.03 -9.57 2.16
N ALA A 175 21.85 -9.00 3.35
CA ALA A 175 22.91 -8.97 4.40
C ALA A 175 23.17 -10.36 4.97
N VAL A 176 22.14 -11.14 5.30
CA VAL A 176 22.26 -12.52 5.79
C VAL A 176 22.90 -13.42 4.73
N GLY A 177 22.58 -13.21 3.46
CA GLY A 177 23.18 -13.89 2.33
C GLY A 177 24.64 -13.48 2.04
N GLY A 178 25.21 -12.54 2.80
CA GLY A 178 26.58 -12.04 2.62
C GLY A 178 26.77 -11.25 1.30
N ARG A 179 25.67 -10.76 0.71
CA ARG A 179 25.68 -10.05 -0.57
C ARG A 179 25.94 -8.54 -0.41
N ILE A 180 25.70 -8.00 0.78
CA ILE A 180 25.98 -6.62 1.18
C ILE A 180 26.57 -6.58 2.59
N GLN A 181 27.28 -5.49 2.90
CA GLN A 181 27.80 -5.18 4.23
C GLN A 181 26.92 -4.08 4.84
N ALA A 182 25.95 -4.48 5.63
CA ALA A 182 25.03 -3.57 6.30
C ALA A 182 25.02 -3.88 7.80
N ASP A 183 25.97 -3.28 8.54
CA ASP A 183 26.05 -3.41 10.00
C ASP A 183 24.81 -2.81 10.67
N ASP A 184 24.37 -1.65 10.16
CA ASP A 184 23.09 -1.01 10.53
C ASP A 184 22.08 -1.15 9.38
N ARG A 185 21.26 -2.20 9.46
CA ARG A 185 20.24 -2.54 8.46
C ARG A 185 19.09 -1.52 8.41
N GLU A 186 18.76 -0.90 9.53
CA GLU A 186 17.76 0.16 9.58
C GLU A 186 18.27 1.41 8.86
N ALA A 187 19.52 1.81 9.08
CA ALA A 187 20.13 2.91 8.35
C ALA A 187 20.21 2.61 6.84
N ALA A 188 20.60 1.41 6.44
CA ALA A 188 20.62 0.99 5.04
C ALA A 188 19.22 1.07 4.40
N THR A 189 18.21 0.56 5.10
CA THR A 189 16.80 0.63 4.66
C THR A 189 16.34 2.07 4.50
N PHE A 190 16.64 2.93 5.48
CA PHE A 190 16.30 4.36 5.43
C PHE A 190 16.97 5.07 4.24
N MET A 191 18.25 4.83 4.00
CA MET A 191 18.99 5.44 2.88
C MET A 191 18.41 5.02 1.53
N ILE A 192 18.15 3.73 1.33
CA ILE A 192 17.55 3.22 0.09
C ILE A 192 16.19 3.87 -0.16
N LEU A 193 15.30 3.86 0.83
CA LEU A 193 13.98 4.47 0.71
C LEU A 193 14.05 5.98 0.43
N SER A 194 14.96 6.68 1.11
CA SER A 194 15.14 8.13 0.97
C SER A 194 15.66 8.51 -0.40
N LEU A 195 16.66 7.81 -0.92
CA LEU A 195 17.24 8.08 -2.24
C LEU A 195 16.25 7.73 -3.36
N ASN A 196 15.56 6.60 -3.28
CA ASN A 196 14.48 6.28 -4.23
C ASN A 196 13.38 7.36 -4.21
N ALA A 197 12.92 7.76 -3.02
CA ALA A 197 11.90 8.80 -2.89
C ALA A 197 12.37 10.16 -3.43
N ALA A 198 13.65 10.50 -3.29
CA ALA A 198 14.22 11.73 -3.85
C ALA A 198 14.20 11.70 -5.38
N VAL A 199 14.64 10.59 -6.00
CA VAL A 199 14.63 10.44 -7.46
C VAL A 199 13.18 10.45 -7.99
N ILE A 200 12.28 9.68 -7.40
CA ILE A 200 10.86 9.66 -7.79
C ILE A 200 10.24 11.06 -7.68
N THR A 201 10.55 11.78 -6.59
CA THR A 201 10.05 13.15 -6.40
C THR A 201 10.56 14.08 -7.49
N ALA A 202 11.87 14.05 -7.80
CA ALA A 202 12.48 14.88 -8.83
C ALA A 202 11.93 14.57 -10.24
N GLU A 203 11.67 13.28 -10.56
CA GLU A 203 11.06 12.89 -11.83
C GLU A 203 9.60 13.32 -11.95
N THR A 204 8.85 13.20 -10.84
CA THR A 204 7.41 13.40 -10.84
C THR A 204 7.02 14.88 -10.78
N VAL A 205 7.75 15.67 -10.00
CA VAL A 205 7.47 17.11 -9.77
C VAL A 205 8.35 18.03 -10.60
N GLY A 206 9.41 17.49 -11.23
CA GLY A 206 10.32 18.29 -12.06
C GLY A 206 11.28 19.18 -11.25
N ASN A 207 11.60 18.79 -10.03
CA ASN A 207 12.55 19.50 -9.20
C ASN A 207 13.97 18.99 -9.45
N ASP A 208 14.60 19.45 -10.53
CA ASP A 208 16.02 19.27 -10.72
C ASP A 208 16.75 20.56 -10.29
N ALA A 209 17.52 20.48 -9.26
CA ALA A 209 18.33 21.60 -8.77
C ALA A 209 19.47 22.00 -9.76
N GLY A 210 19.26 21.78 -11.07
CA GLY A 210 20.27 22.00 -12.12
C GLY A 210 21.40 20.96 -12.12
N VAL A 211 21.24 19.87 -11.37
CA VAL A 211 22.19 18.76 -11.29
C VAL A 211 21.64 17.59 -12.09
N HIS A 212 22.52 16.91 -12.83
CA HIS A 212 22.11 15.70 -13.55
C HIS A 212 21.60 14.64 -12.57
N ARG A 213 20.38 14.13 -12.81
CA ARG A 213 19.81 13.05 -12.02
C ARG A 213 20.39 11.72 -12.50
N PRO A 214 20.68 10.79 -11.56
CA PRO A 214 21.02 9.44 -11.96
C PRO A 214 19.79 8.78 -12.59
N ASP A 215 20.01 7.94 -13.58
CA ASP A 215 19.01 6.98 -14.02
C ASP A 215 18.84 5.86 -12.98
N THR A 216 17.94 4.93 -13.26
CA THR A 216 17.62 3.83 -12.35
C THR A 216 18.83 2.94 -12.06
N VAL A 217 19.70 2.71 -13.08
CA VAL A 217 20.94 1.93 -12.95
C VAL A 217 21.92 2.67 -12.05
N GLY A 218 22.17 3.95 -12.32
CA GLY A 218 23.07 4.78 -11.51
C GLY A 218 22.65 4.90 -10.06
N LEU A 219 21.34 5.09 -9.78
CA LEU A 219 20.82 5.10 -8.42
C LEU A 219 21.05 3.76 -7.71
N THR A 220 20.68 2.66 -8.36
CA THR A 220 20.77 1.31 -7.77
C THR A 220 22.23 0.94 -7.52
N SER A 221 23.11 1.19 -8.50
CA SER A 221 24.54 0.91 -8.36
C SER A 221 25.18 1.73 -7.24
N PHE A 222 24.85 3.02 -7.12
CA PHE A 222 25.33 3.88 -6.04
C PHE A 222 24.94 3.33 -4.66
N CYS A 223 23.68 2.98 -4.48
CA CYS A 223 23.19 2.46 -3.20
C CYS A 223 23.86 1.12 -2.84
N LEU A 224 23.91 0.17 -3.76
CA LEU A 224 24.41 -1.16 -3.48
C LEU A 224 25.94 -1.20 -3.34
N ARG A 225 26.68 -0.40 -4.11
CA ARG A 225 28.12 -0.22 -3.89
C ARG A 225 28.43 0.45 -2.55
N GLY A 226 27.61 1.42 -2.13
CA GLY A 226 27.69 1.98 -0.78
C GLY A 226 27.47 0.98 0.34
N LEU A 227 26.80 -0.14 0.06
CA LEU A 227 26.62 -1.28 0.96
C LEU A 227 27.63 -2.42 0.70
N GLY A 228 28.71 -2.15 -0.04
CA GLY A 228 29.81 -3.11 -0.26
C GLY A 228 29.55 -4.12 -1.39
N ALA A 229 28.52 -3.99 -2.20
CA ALA A 229 28.34 -4.80 -3.39
C ALA A 229 29.32 -4.32 -4.50
N ASP A 230 30.20 -5.19 -4.93
CA ASP A 230 31.17 -4.93 -6.00
C ASP A 230 30.70 -5.61 -7.29
N LEU A 231 29.95 -4.90 -8.11
CA LEU A 231 29.33 -5.41 -9.34
C LEU A 231 29.53 -4.42 -10.49
N GLU A 232 29.62 -4.96 -11.69
CA GLU A 232 29.71 -4.16 -12.92
C GLU A 232 28.35 -3.54 -13.31
N ASP A 233 28.37 -2.44 -14.04
CA ASP A 233 27.15 -1.74 -14.48
C ASP A 233 26.25 -2.63 -15.35
N THR A 234 26.82 -3.50 -16.16
CA THR A 234 26.11 -4.49 -16.98
C THR A 234 25.23 -5.44 -16.18
N TRP A 235 25.64 -5.75 -14.92
CA TRP A 235 24.80 -6.54 -14.01
C TRP A 235 23.53 -5.80 -13.64
N TYR A 236 23.63 -4.50 -13.30
CA TYR A 236 22.47 -3.67 -12.95
C TYR A 236 21.51 -3.52 -14.13
N GLU A 237 22.02 -3.33 -15.36
CA GLU A 237 21.21 -3.29 -16.59
C GLU A 237 20.44 -4.60 -16.81
N SER A 238 21.08 -5.74 -16.51
CA SER A 238 20.47 -7.07 -16.64
C SER A 238 19.28 -7.28 -15.71
N ILE A 239 19.29 -6.64 -14.53
CA ILE A 239 18.19 -6.72 -13.56
C ILE A 239 16.92 -6.06 -14.13
N ASP A 240 17.04 -4.86 -14.67
CA ASP A 240 15.88 -4.14 -15.26
C ASP A 240 15.24 -4.95 -16.40
N ALA A 241 16.03 -5.57 -17.25
CA ALA A 241 15.54 -6.40 -18.34
C ALA A 241 14.78 -7.67 -17.88
N ARG A 242 15.04 -8.14 -16.68
CA ARG A 242 14.43 -9.34 -16.08
C ARG A 242 13.17 -9.07 -15.29
N LEU A 243 12.90 -7.80 -14.94
CA LEU A 243 11.71 -7.45 -14.17
C LEU A 243 10.43 -7.66 -14.98
N ARG A 244 9.40 -8.19 -14.34
CA ARG A 244 8.08 -8.42 -14.94
C ARG A 244 7.07 -7.40 -14.43
N PHE A 245 7.04 -6.24 -15.04
CA PHE A 245 6.00 -5.27 -14.76
C PHE A 245 4.65 -5.71 -15.33
N PRO A 246 3.56 -5.57 -14.58
CA PRO A 246 2.24 -5.66 -15.15
C PRO A 246 2.10 -4.59 -16.24
N LYS A 247 1.80 -5.01 -17.48
CA LYS A 247 1.63 -4.08 -18.60
C LYS A 247 0.57 -3.04 -18.25
N PRO A 248 0.83 -1.73 -18.48
CA PRO A 248 -0.20 -0.71 -18.37
C PRO A 248 -1.34 -1.09 -19.31
N ARG A 249 -2.56 -1.16 -18.81
CA ARG A 249 -3.73 -1.48 -19.64
C ARG A 249 -4.04 -0.25 -20.48
N PRO A 250 -4.03 -0.34 -21.82
CA PRO A 250 -4.36 0.79 -22.68
C PRO A 250 -5.77 1.28 -22.36
N GLY A 251 -5.92 2.57 -22.03
CA GLY A 251 -7.19 3.22 -21.79
C GLY A 251 -7.77 3.09 -20.38
N ALA A 252 -7.02 2.57 -19.44
CA ALA A 252 -7.47 2.49 -18.06
C ALA A 252 -6.75 3.54 -17.21
N GLY A 253 -7.35 4.69 -17.04
CA GLY A 253 -7.30 5.42 -15.78
C GLY A 253 -7.90 4.51 -14.70
N ARG A 254 -7.24 3.41 -14.35
CA ARG A 254 -7.66 2.53 -13.27
C ARG A 254 -6.85 2.86 -12.04
N PRO A 255 -7.53 3.31 -10.96
CA PRO A 255 -6.88 3.43 -9.68
C PRO A 255 -6.24 2.08 -9.31
N LEU A 256 -5.03 2.12 -8.77
CA LEU A 256 -4.24 0.96 -8.31
C LEU A 256 -4.95 0.09 -7.25
N VAL A 257 -6.13 0.51 -6.83
CA VAL A 257 -6.94 -0.18 -5.83
C VAL A 257 -7.68 -1.35 -6.47
N LYS A 258 -7.10 -2.54 -6.40
CA LYS A 258 -7.74 -3.78 -6.87
C LYS A 258 -9.04 -4.05 -6.08
N SER A 259 -10.14 -4.33 -6.80
CA SER A 259 -11.28 -5.00 -6.19
C SER A 259 -10.86 -6.43 -5.83
N ARG A 260 -10.97 -6.81 -4.55
CA ARG A 260 -11.01 -8.22 -4.19
C ARG A 260 -12.30 -8.78 -4.80
N GLY A 261 -12.18 -9.74 -5.73
CA GLY A 261 -13.25 -10.61 -6.15
C GLY A 261 -13.58 -11.62 -5.04
#